data_77d08eaee648b2438bbe4d6f36c7241e
#
_entry.id   77d08eaee648b2438bbe4d6f36c7241e
#
_cell.length_a   1.000
_cell.length_b   1.000
_cell.length_c   1.000
_cell.angle_alpha   90.00
_cell.angle_beta   90.00
_cell.angle_gamma   90.00
#
_symmetry.space_group_name_H-M   'P 1'
#
loop_
_entity.id
_entity.type
_entity.pdbx_description
1 polymer ?
#
loop_
_entity_poly.entity_id
_entity_poly.type
_entity_poly.pdbx_seq_one_letter_code
_entity_poly.pdbx_strand_id
1 'polypeptide(L)'
;MLTANPPSRPLDLLSDRLGLGTQWEIEHDANGRFEIRHRDQGTPYRPASRPLQWAGLLNQLESGFRAAGVTRARPLPMRWGRDTELTISAVQAVDPLLKDGKPYVFRRGYLPQPVVRLTGERDHVGALREGFLTSFVNVSRIEPVTRTAEFTGIFDHWLTLLSGIGLHARHLTIHGRNAVWQRREVCGLTVHFRHLDLPIGDIVLLWNAADPSCMAVDLGSGLERLAWARTRRPWWELAFGRFATAGVAADVLDAVRTATLLVGNGIAPAARGAGGVLRRILSAVPVDAAPLGVSTLVRASHGFWSLTSPMALPWPEVAFVIEREIHRRDVTSATSLPLPRSSWSDRT
;
A
#
# COMPACT_ATOMS: atom_id res chain seq x y z
N MET A 1 -38.02 2.70 -9.34
CA MET A 1 -36.68 2.31 -8.94
C MET A 1 -36.41 2.97 -7.59
N LEU A 2 -36.32 2.22 -6.53
CA LEU A 2 -35.94 2.74 -5.21
C LEU A 2 -34.46 3.13 -5.30
N THR A 3 -34.18 4.44 -5.31
CA THR A 3 -32.83 4.95 -5.15
C THR A 3 -32.37 4.57 -3.74
N ALA A 4 -31.48 3.59 -3.65
CA ALA A 4 -30.90 3.21 -2.37
C ALA A 4 -30.04 4.39 -1.90
N ASN A 5 -30.50 5.13 -0.92
CA ASN A 5 -29.67 6.12 -0.25
C ASN A 5 -28.48 5.40 0.40
N PRO A 6 -27.26 5.93 0.28
CA PRO A 6 -26.12 5.36 0.99
C PRO A 6 -26.42 5.38 2.51
N PRO A 7 -25.92 4.39 3.26
CA PRO A 7 -26.16 4.29 4.68
C PRO A 7 -25.52 5.46 5.43
N SER A 8 -26.10 5.86 6.52
CA SER A 8 -25.58 6.94 7.36
C SER A 8 -24.44 6.49 8.28
N ARG A 9 -24.31 5.19 8.54
CA ARG A 9 -23.36 4.64 9.51
C ARG A 9 -22.80 3.27 9.08
N PRO A 10 -21.49 2.99 9.30
CA PRO A 10 -20.89 1.68 9.02
C PRO A 10 -21.56 0.54 9.77
N LEU A 11 -21.98 0.75 11.02
CA LEU A 11 -22.61 -0.29 11.83
C LEU A 11 -23.95 -0.76 11.27
N ASP A 12 -24.69 0.12 10.58
CA ASP A 12 -25.96 -0.25 9.93
C ASP A 12 -25.73 -1.27 8.80
N LEU A 13 -24.53 -1.29 8.21
CA LEU A 13 -24.14 -2.27 7.18
C LEU A 13 -23.69 -3.61 7.76
N LEU A 14 -23.07 -3.59 8.94
CA LEU A 14 -22.38 -4.75 9.50
C LEU A 14 -23.25 -5.56 10.46
N SER A 15 -24.21 -4.91 11.15
CA SER A 15 -24.99 -5.51 12.24
C SER A 15 -25.72 -6.79 11.84
N ASP A 16 -26.40 -6.78 10.70
CA ASP A 16 -27.21 -7.92 10.26
C ASP A 16 -26.34 -9.08 9.78
N ARG A 17 -25.17 -8.79 9.24
CA ARG A 17 -24.31 -9.78 8.57
C ARG A 17 -23.38 -10.51 9.52
N LEU A 18 -22.79 -9.81 10.48
CA LEU A 18 -21.88 -10.39 11.45
C LEU A 18 -22.58 -11.17 12.58
N GLY A 19 -23.92 -11.18 12.64
CA GLY A 19 -24.63 -11.78 13.76
C GLY A 19 -24.21 -11.14 15.08
N LEU A 20 -24.14 -9.79 15.09
CA LEU A 20 -23.76 -9.03 16.29
C LEU A 20 -24.64 -9.45 17.46
N GLY A 21 -24.00 -9.66 18.62
CA GLY A 21 -24.68 -10.16 19.81
C GLY A 21 -24.63 -11.69 19.97
N THR A 22 -24.29 -12.46 18.93
CA THR A 22 -24.11 -13.92 19.01
C THR A 22 -22.63 -14.32 19.02
N GLN A 23 -21.93 -14.11 17.90
CA GLN A 23 -20.53 -14.48 17.74
C GLN A 23 -19.57 -13.30 17.90
N TRP A 24 -20.05 -12.08 17.74
CA TRP A 24 -19.25 -10.87 17.78
C TRP A 24 -19.75 -9.95 18.89
N GLU A 25 -18.80 -9.30 19.54
CA GLU A 25 -19.03 -8.23 20.50
C GLU A 25 -18.73 -6.89 19.84
N ILE A 26 -19.57 -5.90 20.13
CA ILE A 26 -19.39 -4.54 19.69
C ILE A 26 -19.20 -3.63 20.90
N GLU A 27 -18.16 -2.83 20.85
CA GLU A 27 -17.89 -1.74 21.76
C GLU A 27 -17.91 -0.43 20.97
N HIS A 28 -18.50 0.62 21.52
CA HIS A 28 -18.45 1.95 20.94
C HIS A 28 -18.29 3.01 22.02
N ASP A 29 -17.56 4.07 21.71
CA ASP A 29 -17.33 5.18 22.61
C ASP A 29 -18.26 6.38 22.31
N ALA A 30 -18.24 7.37 23.21
CA ALA A 30 -19.01 8.61 23.06
C ALA A 30 -18.60 9.45 21.83
N ASN A 31 -17.43 9.20 21.25
CA ASN A 31 -16.90 9.88 20.07
C ASN A 31 -17.28 9.18 18.75
N GLY A 32 -18.15 8.17 18.83
CA GLY A 32 -18.60 7.38 17.69
C GLY A 32 -17.55 6.45 17.11
N ARG A 33 -16.48 6.12 17.83
CA ARG A 33 -15.58 5.03 17.46
C ARG A 33 -16.19 3.71 17.86
N PHE A 34 -16.00 2.69 17.05
CA PHE A 34 -16.43 1.34 17.34
C PHE A 34 -15.30 0.33 17.17
N GLU A 35 -15.37 -0.74 17.94
CA GLU A 35 -14.58 -1.96 17.77
C GLU A 35 -15.50 -3.17 17.81
N ILE A 36 -15.29 -4.11 16.88
CA ILE A 36 -16.00 -5.38 16.80
C ILE A 36 -14.96 -6.49 16.90
N ARG A 37 -15.16 -7.40 17.86
CA ARG A 37 -14.27 -8.55 18.12
C ARG A 37 -15.08 -9.83 18.17
N HIS A 38 -14.46 -10.94 17.76
CA HIS A 38 -15.07 -12.24 17.93
C HIS A 38 -15.08 -12.64 19.42
N ARG A 39 -16.20 -13.16 19.94
CA ARG A 39 -16.35 -13.55 21.35
C ARG A 39 -15.40 -14.70 21.73
N ASP A 40 -15.31 -15.69 20.83
CA ASP A 40 -14.33 -16.78 21.00
C ASP A 40 -12.98 -16.32 20.46
N GLN A 41 -12.10 -15.92 21.37
CA GLN A 41 -10.70 -15.60 21.04
C GLN A 41 -9.87 -16.88 20.80
N GLY A 42 -10.40 -18.04 21.21
CA GLY A 42 -9.80 -19.36 20.97
C GLY A 42 -8.40 -19.52 21.55
N THR A 43 -7.61 -20.36 20.88
CA THR A 43 -6.18 -20.51 21.19
C THR A 43 -5.38 -19.32 20.70
N PRO A 44 -4.27 -18.96 21.38
CA PRO A 44 -3.36 -17.92 20.90
C PRO A 44 -2.93 -18.15 19.46
N TYR A 45 -2.78 -17.06 18.72
CA TYR A 45 -2.33 -17.13 17.33
C TYR A 45 -0.95 -17.79 17.24
N ARG A 46 -0.83 -18.73 16.33
CA ARG A 46 0.45 -19.39 16.01
C ARG A 46 0.88 -18.98 14.61
N PRO A 47 1.97 -18.21 14.46
CA PRO A 47 2.49 -17.82 13.17
C PRO A 47 2.83 -19.04 12.30
N ALA A 48 2.75 -18.86 10.98
CA ALA A 48 3.11 -19.90 10.03
C ALA A 48 4.61 -20.23 10.15
N SER A 49 4.93 -21.50 10.39
CA SER A 49 6.32 -21.98 10.56
C SER A 49 7.11 -22.03 9.24
N ARG A 50 6.42 -22.18 8.12
CA ARG A 50 7.08 -22.23 6.79
C ARG A 50 7.53 -20.85 6.34
N PRO A 51 8.73 -20.75 5.70
CA PRO A 51 9.17 -19.49 5.11
C PRO A 51 8.13 -18.93 4.14
N LEU A 52 7.89 -17.65 4.23
CA LEU A 52 6.98 -16.96 3.32
C LEU A 52 7.60 -16.91 1.92
N GLN A 53 6.83 -17.34 0.93
CA GLN A 53 7.12 -17.12 -0.49
C GLN A 53 6.13 -16.07 -1.00
N TRP A 54 6.61 -14.92 -1.48
CA TRP A 54 5.77 -13.84 -1.99
C TRP A 54 4.82 -14.30 -3.09
N ALA A 55 5.33 -15.05 -4.07
CA ALA A 55 4.51 -15.65 -5.12
C ALA A 55 3.43 -16.58 -4.54
N GLY A 56 3.78 -17.38 -3.51
CA GLY A 56 2.83 -18.26 -2.84
C GLY A 56 1.71 -17.49 -2.15
N LEU A 57 2.00 -16.39 -1.46
CA LEU A 57 0.98 -15.55 -0.85
C LEU A 57 0.08 -14.89 -1.90
N LEU A 58 0.65 -14.33 -2.97
CA LEU A 58 -0.11 -13.75 -4.07
C LEU A 58 -1.04 -14.79 -4.72
N ASN A 59 -0.55 -16.02 -4.95
CA ASN A 59 -1.36 -17.10 -5.51
C ASN A 59 -2.51 -17.51 -4.59
N GLN A 60 -2.30 -17.54 -3.26
CA GLN A 60 -3.37 -17.82 -2.30
C GLN A 60 -4.43 -16.72 -2.31
N LEU A 61 -4.01 -15.45 -2.33
CA LEU A 61 -4.93 -14.30 -2.45
C LEU A 61 -5.72 -14.36 -3.76
N GLU A 62 -5.06 -14.58 -4.88
CA GLU A 62 -5.71 -14.70 -6.19
C GLU A 62 -6.72 -15.86 -6.24
N SER A 63 -6.35 -17.02 -5.66
CA SER A 63 -7.26 -18.16 -5.58
C SER A 63 -8.47 -17.85 -4.72
N GLY A 64 -8.30 -17.15 -3.59
CA GLY A 64 -9.41 -16.71 -2.75
C GLY A 64 -10.35 -15.74 -3.47
N PHE A 65 -9.82 -14.76 -4.18
CA PHE A 65 -10.64 -13.85 -4.99
C PHE A 65 -11.36 -14.58 -6.13
N ARG A 66 -10.68 -15.49 -6.81
CA ARG A 66 -11.27 -16.30 -7.89
C ARG A 66 -12.41 -17.19 -7.38
N ALA A 67 -12.27 -17.77 -6.20
CA ALA A 67 -13.33 -18.55 -5.56
C ALA A 67 -14.61 -17.72 -5.30
N ALA A 68 -14.45 -16.40 -5.11
CA ALA A 68 -15.56 -15.45 -5.01
C ALA A 68 -16.00 -14.86 -6.35
N GLY A 69 -15.56 -15.44 -7.48
CA GLY A 69 -15.90 -14.95 -8.83
C GLY A 69 -15.17 -13.68 -9.25
N VAL A 70 -14.14 -13.25 -8.49
CA VAL A 70 -13.38 -12.01 -8.76
C VAL A 70 -12.13 -12.33 -9.55
N THR A 71 -12.05 -11.79 -10.77
CA THR A 71 -10.89 -11.98 -11.64
C THR A 71 -9.78 -10.98 -11.35
N ARG A 72 -8.53 -11.40 -11.62
CA ARG A 72 -7.38 -10.50 -11.55
C ARG A 72 -7.41 -9.50 -12.71
N ALA A 73 -7.31 -8.22 -12.39
CA ALA A 73 -7.12 -7.16 -13.36
C ALA A 73 -5.64 -6.74 -13.44
N ARG A 74 -5.24 -6.16 -14.56
CA ARG A 74 -3.91 -5.56 -14.70
C ARG A 74 -3.81 -4.35 -13.77
N PRO A 75 -2.67 -4.15 -13.07
CA PRO A 75 -2.44 -2.94 -12.29
C PRO A 75 -2.58 -1.66 -13.13
N LEU A 76 -2.87 -0.55 -12.46
CA LEU A 76 -2.80 0.78 -13.02
C LEU A 76 -1.34 1.10 -13.40
N PRO A 77 -1.10 1.91 -14.43
CA PRO A 77 0.23 2.46 -14.70
C PRO A 77 0.78 3.21 -13.48
N MET A 78 2.10 3.22 -13.30
CA MET A 78 2.72 3.95 -12.17
C MET A 78 2.47 5.46 -12.19
N ARG A 79 2.23 6.04 -13.37
CA ARG A 79 1.75 7.41 -13.56
C ARG A 79 0.27 7.38 -13.86
N TRP A 80 -0.52 7.38 -12.81
CA TRP A 80 -1.96 7.35 -12.90
C TRP A 80 -2.60 8.18 -11.78
N GLY A 81 -3.72 8.76 -12.09
CA GLY A 81 -4.49 9.57 -11.17
C GLY A 81 -4.57 11.02 -11.62
N ARG A 82 -5.61 11.68 -11.16
CA ARG A 82 -5.96 13.06 -11.48
C ARG A 82 -5.19 14.03 -10.59
N ASP A 83 -5.02 13.66 -9.34
CA ASP A 83 -4.53 14.55 -8.27
C ASP A 83 -3.10 14.21 -7.80
N THR A 84 -2.48 13.18 -8.37
CA THR A 84 -1.16 12.71 -7.95
C THR A 84 -0.26 12.39 -9.15
N GLU A 85 1.05 12.65 -9.00
CA GLU A 85 2.06 12.33 -10.01
C GLU A 85 2.28 10.82 -10.17
N LEU A 86 2.01 10.06 -9.12
CA LEU A 86 2.21 8.63 -9.06
C LEU A 86 0.95 7.93 -8.55
N THR A 87 0.79 6.67 -8.88
CA THR A 87 -0.29 5.84 -8.37
C THR A 87 -0.06 5.55 -6.88
N ILE A 88 -1.00 6.01 -6.06
CA ILE A 88 -0.96 5.90 -4.59
C ILE A 88 -1.94 4.85 -4.03
N SER A 89 -2.92 4.45 -4.82
CA SER A 89 -3.92 3.43 -4.44
C SER A 89 -4.60 2.86 -5.67
N ALA A 90 -5.08 1.62 -5.56
CA ALA A 90 -5.92 0.99 -6.57
C ALA A 90 -7.27 1.70 -6.75
N VAL A 91 -7.78 2.38 -5.72
CA VAL A 91 -9.05 3.14 -5.77
C VAL A 91 -9.07 4.19 -6.89
N GLN A 92 -7.90 4.67 -7.33
CA GLN A 92 -7.82 5.59 -8.47
C GLN A 92 -8.37 5.00 -9.77
N ALA A 93 -8.63 3.68 -9.83
CA ALA A 93 -9.32 3.04 -10.94
C ALA A 93 -10.77 3.51 -11.12
N VAL A 94 -11.42 3.96 -10.04
CA VAL A 94 -12.80 4.43 -10.01
C VAL A 94 -12.92 5.96 -9.89
N ASP A 95 -11.83 6.70 -10.06
CA ASP A 95 -11.85 8.17 -10.04
C ASP A 95 -12.92 8.79 -10.98
N PRO A 96 -13.09 8.31 -12.24
CA PRO A 96 -14.13 8.87 -13.10
C PRO A 96 -15.54 8.70 -12.54
N LEU A 97 -15.83 7.56 -11.93
CA LEU A 97 -17.12 7.29 -11.29
C LEU A 97 -17.33 8.18 -10.07
N LEU A 98 -16.37 8.19 -9.15
CA LEU A 98 -16.51 8.85 -7.86
C LEU A 98 -16.32 10.36 -7.93
N LYS A 99 -15.43 10.85 -8.80
CA LYS A 99 -15.08 12.27 -8.88
C LYS A 99 -15.85 13.02 -9.96
N ASP A 100 -16.14 12.35 -11.07
CA ASP A 100 -16.77 13.01 -12.24
C ASP A 100 -18.24 12.56 -12.44
N GLY A 101 -18.77 11.65 -11.63
CA GLY A 101 -20.11 11.06 -11.80
C GLY A 101 -20.29 10.28 -13.11
N LYS A 102 -19.17 9.80 -13.71
CA LYS A 102 -19.21 9.06 -14.98
C LYS A 102 -19.27 7.56 -14.71
N PRO A 103 -20.08 6.78 -15.47
CA PRO A 103 -20.18 5.32 -15.28
C PRO A 103 -18.93 4.56 -15.74
N TYR A 104 -17.81 5.22 -15.90
CA TYR A 104 -16.56 4.66 -16.35
C TYR A 104 -15.68 4.23 -15.19
N VAL A 105 -15.16 3.00 -15.27
CA VAL A 105 -14.21 2.41 -14.34
C VAL A 105 -13.01 1.88 -15.11
N PHE A 106 -11.82 2.37 -14.82
CA PHE A 106 -10.61 1.97 -15.54
C PHE A 106 -10.22 0.53 -15.27
N ARG A 107 -10.36 0.08 -14.03
CA ARG A 107 -10.16 -1.32 -13.60
C ARG A 107 -11.19 -1.67 -12.53
N ARG A 108 -11.60 -2.92 -12.51
CA ARG A 108 -12.40 -3.53 -11.45
C ARG A 108 -11.91 -4.94 -11.18
N GLY A 109 -12.22 -5.48 -10.01
CA GLY A 109 -11.82 -6.82 -9.59
C GLY A 109 -10.59 -6.81 -8.69
N TYR A 110 -9.83 -7.89 -8.67
CA TYR A 110 -8.63 -8.03 -7.86
C TYR A 110 -7.42 -7.38 -8.54
N LEU A 111 -6.80 -6.44 -7.85
CA LEU A 111 -5.59 -5.74 -8.29
C LEU A 111 -4.48 -5.87 -7.25
N PRO A 112 -3.39 -6.61 -7.50
CA PRO A 112 -2.16 -6.48 -6.73
C PRO A 112 -1.39 -5.27 -7.26
N GLN A 113 -1.78 -4.07 -6.80
CA GLN A 113 -1.34 -2.77 -7.31
C GLN A 113 -0.07 -2.31 -6.62
N PRO A 114 1.08 -2.21 -7.31
CA PRO A 114 2.23 -1.45 -6.81
C PRO A 114 1.85 0.03 -6.65
N VAL A 115 2.17 0.61 -5.50
CA VAL A 115 1.87 2.00 -5.18
C VAL A 115 3.08 2.69 -4.57
N VAL A 116 3.11 4.04 -4.67
CA VAL A 116 4.12 4.88 -4.03
C VAL A 116 3.42 5.90 -3.16
N ARG A 117 3.66 5.86 -1.85
CA ARG A 117 3.10 6.79 -0.86
C ARG A 117 4.22 7.45 -0.09
N LEU A 118 4.43 8.72 -0.35
CA LEU A 118 5.39 9.56 0.38
C LEU A 118 4.74 10.07 1.68
N THR A 119 4.29 9.17 2.53
CA THR A 119 3.51 9.50 3.74
C THR A 119 4.33 10.20 4.81
N GLY A 120 5.66 10.12 4.74
CA GLY A 120 6.54 10.69 5.75
C GLY A 120 6.42 10.04 7.14
N GLU A 121 5.84 8.83 7.22
CA GLU A 121 5.72 8.08 8.47
C GLU A 121 7.09 7.65 8.98
N ARG A 122 7.66 8.54 9.80
CA ARG A 122 8.97 8.35 10.42
C ARG A 122 8.81 8.32 11.94
N ASP A 123 9.77 7.70 12.60
CA ASP A 123 9.83 7.72 14.06
C ASP A 123 10.39 9.04 14.59
N HIS A 124 10.56 9.14 15.90
CA HIS A 124 11.04 10.33 16.59
C HIS A 124 12.50 10.68 16.28
N VAL A 125 13.29 9.76 15.73
CA VAL A 125 14.67 10.00 15.28
C VAL A 125 14.75 10.22 13.76
N GLY A 126 13.62 10.25 13.07
CA GLY A 126 13.54 10.49 11.64
C GLY A 126 13.80 9.25 10.77
N ALA A 127 13.93 8.05 11.35
CA ALA A 127 14.06 6.81 10.63
C ALA A 127 12.70 6.27 10.13
N LEU A 128 12.71 5.46 9.09
CA LEU A 128 11.51 4.84 8.56
C LEU A 128 10.86 3.94 9.63
N ARG A 129 9.58 4.18 9.90
CA ARG A 129 8.83 3.47 10.92
C ARG A 129 8.47 2.06 10.48
N GLU A 130 8.56 1.07 11.39
CA GLU A 130 8.09 -0.29 11.11
C GLU A 130 6.61 -0.33 10.68
N GLY A 131 6.31 -1.20 9.71
CA GLY A 131 4.98 -1.29 9.10
C GLY A 131 4.72 -0.29 7.97
N PHE A 132 5.68 0.60 7.68
CA PHE A 132 5.59 1.57 6.58
C PHE A 132 6.72 1.37 5.57
N LEU A 133 6.37 1.53 4.30
CA LEU A 133 7.28 1.55 3.14
C LEU A 133 6.84 2.66 2.21
N THR A 134 7.76 3.30 1.54
CA THR A 134 7.44 4.29 0.50
C THR A 134 6.75 3.64 -0.69
N SER A 135 7.12 2.40 -1.03
CA SER A 135 6.45 1.60 -2.05
C SER A 135 6.07 0.23 -1.52
N PHE A 136 4.86 -0.21 -1.83
CA PHE A 136 4.33 -1.51 -1.40
C PHE A 136 3.28 -2.02 -2.39
N VAL A 137 2.86 -3.27 -2.24
CA VAL A 137 1.78 -3.84 -3.04
C VAL A 137 0.46 -3.64 -2.31
N ASN A 138 -0.41 -2.79 -2.87
CA ASN A 138 -1.79 -2.65 -2.42
C ASN A 138 -2.62 -3.81 -3.01
N VAL A 139 -2.86 -4.83 -2.21
CA VAL A 139 -3.82 -5.90 -2.54
C VAL A 139 -5.21 -5.31 -2.45
N SER A 140 -5.86 -5.14 -3.59
CA SER A 140 -7.12 -4.41 -3.64
C SER A 140 -8.19 -5.18 -4.40
N ARG A 141 -9.44 -5.01 -3.98
CA ARG A 141 -10.63 -5.33 -4.76
C ARG A 141 -11.43 -4.07 -4.97
N ILE A 142 -11.60 -3.68 -6.23
CA ILE A 142 -12.33 -2.48 -6.64
C ILE A 142 -13.56 -2.90 -7.40
N GLU A 143 -14.74 -2.57 -6.89
CA GLU A 143 -16.02 -2.91 -7.51
C GLU A 143 -16.96 -1.70 -7.50
N PRO A 144 -17.46 -1.25 -8.67
CA PRO A 144 -18.65 -0.42 -8.71
C PRO A 144 -19.83 -1.20 -8.13
N VAL A 145 -20.61 -0.57 -7.29
CA VAL A 145 -21.79 -1.19 -6.65
C VAL A 145 -23.01 -0.34 -6.89
N THR A 146 -24.17 -0.98 -6.95
CA THR A 146 -25.46 -0.31 -7.13
C THR A 146 -26.31 -0.35 -5.85
N ARG A 147 -25.94 -1.22 -4.93
CA ARG A 147 -26.65 -1.43 -3.65
C ARG A 147 -25.65 -1.61 -2.52
N THR A 148 -25.98 -1.09 -1.37
CA THR A 148 -25.16 -1.19 -0.16
C THR A 148 -24.97 -2.65 0.32
N ALA A 149 -25.94 -3.54 0.04
CA ALA A 149 -25.82 -4.96 0.34
C ALA A 149 -24.64 -5.66 -0.38
N GLU A 150 -24.14 -5.09 -1.47
CA GLU A 150 -22.97 -5.62 -2.17
C GLU A 150 -21.68 -5.40 -1.36
N PHE A 151 -21.62 -4.32 -0.58
CA PHE A 151 -20.53 -4.07 0.36
C PHE A 151 -20.38 -5.19 1.38
N THR A 152 -21.48 -5.64 1.98
CA THR A 152 -21.45 -6.72 2.98
C THR A 152 -21.03 -8.05 2.39
N GLY A 153 -21.40 -8.33 1.13
CA GLY A 153 -20.93 -9.51 0.41
C GLY A 153 -19.40 -9.47 0.17
N ILE A 154 -18.86 -8.31 -0.19
CA ILE A 154 -17.40 -8.12 -0.37
C ILE A 154 -16.68 -8.27 0.96
N PHE A 155 -17.26 -7.74 2.03
CA PHE A 155 -16.74 -7.87 3.39
C PHE A 155 -16.66 -9.34 3.86
N ASP A 156 -17.72 -10.12 3.68
CA ASP A 156 -17.75 -11.55 4.03
C ASP A 156 -16.68 -12.35 3.26
N HIS A 157 -16.56 -12.08 1.96
CA HIS A 157 -15.53 -12.71 1.14
C HIS A 157 -14.12 -12.37 1.63
N TRP A 158 -13.90 -11.14 2.11
CA TRP A 158 -12.62 -10.74 2.66
C TRP A 158 -12.28 -11.50 3.94
N LEU A 159 -13.21 -11.64 4.87
CA LEU A 159 -13.01 -12.44 6.09
C LEU A 159 -12.70 -13.91 5.75
N THR A 160 -13.39 -14.47 4.78
CA THR A 160 -13.15 -15.82 4.29
C THR A 160 -11.76 -15.96 3.69
N LEU A 161 -11.34 -15.00 2.86
CA LEU A 161 -10.02 -14.99 2.22
C LEU A 161 -8.91 -14.84 3.26
N LEU A 162 -9.07 -13.92 4.24
CA LEU A 162 -8.12 -13.76 5.35
C LEU A 162 -7.96 -15.07 6.13
N SER A 163 -9.06 -15.76 6.42
CA SER A 163 -9.02 -17.07 7.07
C SER A 163 -8.27 -18.10 6.23
N GLY A 164 -8.49 -18.10 4.91
CA GLY A 164 -7.81 -18.98 3.95
C GLY A 164 -6.29 -18.78 3.88
N ILE A 165 -5.79 -17.59 4.18
CA ILE A 165 -4.35 -17.32 4.27
C ILE A 165 -3.81 -17.45 5.72
N GLY A 166 -4.64 -17.92 6.67
CA GLY A 166 -4.26 -18.19 8.06
C GLY A 166 -4.50 -17.04 9.03
N LEU A 167 -5.21 -15.98 8.62
CA LEU A 167 -5.60 -14.85 9.49
C LEU A 167 -7.08 -15.01 9.89
N HIS A 168 -7.35 -15.89 10.84
CA HIS A 168 -8.72 -16.24 11.23
C HIS A 168 -9.48 -15.08 11.89
N ALA A 169 -10.78 -15.03 11.66
CA ALA A 169 -11.71 -14.01 12.16
C ALA A 169 -11.59 -13.77 13.67
N ARG A 170 -11.37 -14.83 14.47
CA ARG A 170 -11.20 -14.74 15.94
C ARG A 170 -10.02 -13.87 16.39
N HIS A 171 -9.04 -13.64 15.52
CA HIS A 171 -7.88 -12.79 15.79
C HIS A 171 -7.98 -11.42 15.11
N LEU A 172 -9.10 -11.16 14.45
CA LEU A 172 -9.36 -9.87 13.80
C LEU A 172 -10.11 -8.94 14.74
N THR A 173 -9.72 -7.68 14.72
CA THR A 173 -10.50 -6.57 15.25
C THR A 173 -10.94 -5.72 14.07
N ILE A 174 -12.24 -5.50 13.95
CA ILE A 174 -12.87 -4.64 12.97
C ILE A 174 -13.17 -3.33 13.69
N HIS A 175 -12.73 -2.20 13.15
CA HIS A 175 -12.91 -0.93 13.86
C HIS A 175 -13.08 0.24 12.90
N GLY A 176 -13.59 1.35 13.41
CA GLY A 176 -13.78 2.56 12.63
C GLY A 176 -14.49 3.68 13.37
N ARG A 177 -14.92 4.68 12.61
CA ARG A 177 -15.87 5.68 13.08
C ARG A 177 -17.25 5.38 12.52
N ASN A 178 -18.26 5.46 13.34
CA ASN A 178 -19.67 5.27 12.95
C ASN A 178 -20.25 6.55 12.33
N ALA A 179 -19.57 7.07 11.30
CA ALA A 179 -19.91 8.30 10.62
C ALA A 179 -19.43 8.30 9.17
N VAL A 180 -20.16 9.00 8.32
CA VAL A 180 -19.74 9.34 6.96
C VAL A 180 -18.67 10.42 7.02
N TRP A 181 -17.62 10.25 6.20
CA TRP A 181 -16.67 11.33 5.91
C TRP A 181 -16.86 11.84 4.49
N GLN A 182 -16.48 13.09 4.26
CA GLN A 182 -16.47 13.69 2.93
C GLN A 182 -15.13 14.36 2.67
N ARG A 183 -14.60 14.15 1.46
CA ARG A 183 -13.41 14.82 0.93
C ARG A 183 -13.71 15.29 -0.48
N ARG A 184 -13.87 16.61 -0.63
CA ARG A 184 -14.28 17.22 -1.91
C ARG A 184 -15.57 16.57 -2.42
N GLU A 185 -15.55 16.02 -3.63
CA GLU A 185 -16.65 15.36 -4.31
C GLU A 185 -16.93 13.91 -3.87
N VAL A 186 -16.12 13.33 -2.99
CA VAL A 186 -16.25 11.94 -2.57
C VAL A 186 -16.65 11.84 -1.10
N CYS A 187 -17.71 11.07 -0.85
CA CYS A 187 -18.13 10.63 0.47
C CYS A 187 -17.74 9.18 0.70
N GLY A 188 -17.61 8.77 1.95
CA GLY A 188 -17.33 7.37 2.26
C GLY A 188 -17.57 6.95 3.69
N LEU A 189 -17.66 5.64 3.87
CA LEU A 189 -17.68 4.92 5.13
C LEU A 189 -16.49 3.98 5.16
N THR A 190 -15.65 4.05 6.19
CA THR A 190 -14.44 3.23 6.30
C THR A 190 -14.52 2.28 7.48
N VAL A 191 -14.20 1.03 7.21
CA VAL A 191 -14.05 -0.04 8.21
C VAL A 191 -12.63 -0.57 8.11
N HIS A 192 -11.89 -0.49 9.20
CA HIS A 192 -10.51 -0.93 9.29
C HIS A 192 -10.39 -2.32 9.90
N PHE A 193 -9.32 -3.03 9.56
CA PHE A 193 -8.99 -4.34 10.10
C PHE A 193 -7.64 -4.32 10.80
N ARG A 194 -7.56 -4.90 11.98
CA ARG A 194 -6.32 -5.29 12.66
C ARG A 194 -6.31 -6.80 12.85
N HIS A 195 -5.15 -7.41 12.71
CA HIS A 195 -4.91 -8.78 13.14
C HIS A 195 -4.06 -8.73 14.40
N LEU A 196 -4.67 -9.03 15.54
CA LEU A 196 -4.12 -8.72 16.86
C LEU A 196 -3.80 -7.21 16.96
N ASP A 197 -2.53 -6.86 17.08
CA ASP A 197 -2.02 -5.48 17.18
C ASP A 197 -1.70 -4.82 15.83
N LEU A 198 -1.59 -5.61 14.74
CA LEU A 198 -1.13 -5.12 13.44
C LEU A 198 -2.28 -4.64 12.54
N PRO A 199 -2.25 -3.38 12.04
CA PRO A 199 -3.20 -2.93 11.03
C PRO A 199 -2.92 -3.63 9.71
N ILE A 200 -3.94 -4.28 9.12
CA ILE A 200 -3.79 -5.06 7.88
C ILE A 200 -4.52 -4.47 6.68
N GLY A 201 -5.38 -3.50 6.87
CA GLY A 201 -6.09 -2.85 5.76
C GLY A 201 -7.44 -2.30 6.15
N ASP A 202 -8.21 -1.96 5.15
CA ASP A 202 -9.57 -1.41 5.29
C ASP A 202 -10.48 -1.83 4.13
N ILE A 203 -11.78 -1.60 4.31
CA ILE A 203 -12.79 -1.62 3.27
C ILE A 203 -13.58 -0.33 3.34
N VAL A 204 -13.79 0.29 2.21
CA VAL A 204 -14.48 1.58 2.11
C VAL A 204 -15.63 1.48 1.13
N LEU A 205 -16.83 1.86 1.56
CA LEU A 205 -17.92 2.20 0.66
C LEU A 205 -17.78 3.66 0.29
N LEU A 206 -17.66 3.94 -1.00
CA LEU A 206 -17.44 5.27 -1.56
C LEU A 206 -18.59 5.66 -2.48
N TRP A 207 -18.92 6.95 -2.53
CA TRP A 207 -19.87 7.49 -3.50
C TRP A 207 -19.57 8.94 -3.86
N ASN A 208 -20.08 9.38 -5.00
CA ASN A 208 -20.03 10.78 -5.40
C ASN A 208 -21.02 11.59 -4.54
N ALA A 209 -20.58 12.72 -3.99
CA ALA A 209 -21.40 13.55 -3.10
C ALA A 209 -22.61 14.18 -3.81
N ALA A 210 -22.47 14.50 -5.11
CA ALA A 210 -23.53 15.09 -5.91
C ALA A 210 -24.49 14.05 -6.50
N ASP A 211 -23.98 12.83 -6.76
CA ASP A 211 -24.75 11.70 -7.30
C ASP A 211 -24.44 10.42 -6.52
N PRO A 212 -25.15 10.16 -5.41
CA PRO A 212 -24.94 8.98 -4.58
C PRO A 212 -25.19 7.63 -5.29
N SER A 213 -25.75 7.61 -6.50
CA SER A 213 -25.88 6.38 -7.29
C SER A 213 -24.53 5.93 -7.89
N CYS A 214 -23.57 6.85 -8.00
CA CYS A 214 -22.20 6.57 -8.40
C CYS A 214 -21.39 6.05 -7.21
N MET A 215 -21.55 4.75 -6.90
CA MET A 215 -20.92 4.09 -5.76
C MET A 215 -19.88 3.06 -6.17
N ALA A 216 -18.89 2.86 -5.31
CA ALA A 216 -17.92 1.77 -5.41
C ALA A 216 -17.47 1.28 -4.03
N VAL A 217 -16.98 0.05 -3.97
CA VAL A 217 -16.27 -0.49 -2.81
C VAL A 217 -14.78 -0.56 -3.16
N ASP A 218 -13.95 -0.03 -2.27
CA ASP A 218 -12.50 -0.21 -2.26
C ASP A 218 -12.13 -1.04 -1.02
N LEU A 219 -11.73 -2.28 -1.26
CA LEU A 219 -11.09 -3.13 -0.28
C LEU A 219 -9.59 -3.04 -0.52
N GLY A 220 -8.82 -2.61 0.48
CA GLY A 220 -7.38 -2.41 0.37
C GLY A 220 -6.59 -3.01 1.53
N SER A 221 -5.50 -3.71 1.21
CA SER A 221 -4.55 -4.24 2.18
C SER A 221 -3.13 -4.19 1.63
N GLY A 222 -2.14 -3.94 2.49
CA GLY A 222 -0.73 -4.09 2.09
C GLY A 222 -0.32 -5.55 2.06
N LEU A 223 0.22 -6.04 0.94
CA LEU A 223 0.74 -7.42 0.84
C LEU A 223 1.78 -7.69 1.93
N GLU A 224 2.67 -6.73 2.16
CA GLU A 224 3.72 -6.82 3.17
C GLU A 224 3.14 -6.85 4.58
N ARG A 225 2.05 -6.13 4.85
CA ARG A 225 1.33 -6.17 6.14
C ARG A 225 0.59 -7.49 6.36
N LEU A 226 -0.03 -8.05 5.32
CA LEU A 226 -0.62 -9.40 5.39
C LEU A 226 0.44 -10.46 5.70
N ALA A 227 1.60 -10.36 5.04
CA ALA A 227 2.74 -11.22 5.29
C ALA A 227 3.26 -11.08 6.73
N TRP A 228 3.34 -9.85 7.23
CA TRP A 228 3.77 -9.54 8.59
C TRP A 228 2.79 -10.11 9.63
N ALA A 229 1.50 -9.87 9.46
CA ALA A 229 0.45 -10.42 10.32
C ALA A 229 0.49 -11.94 10.36
N ARG A 230 0.71 -12.60 9.22
CA ARG A 230 0.75 -14.06 9.08
C ARG A 230 1.99 -14.69 9.73
N THR A 231 3.16 -14.06 9.58
CA THR A 231 4.44 -14.68 9.94
C THR A 231 5.01 -14.18 11.26
N ARG A 232 4.64 -12.97 11.68
CA ARG A 232 5.19 -12.28 12.86
C ARG A 232 6.71 -12.14 12.85
N ARG A 233 7.33 -12.22 11.67
CA ARG A 233 8.77 -11.99 11.52
C ARG A 233 9.11 -10.52 11.72
N PRO A 234 10.36 -10.20 12.11
CA PRO A 234 10.82 -8.81 12.15
C PRO A 234 10.52 -8.09 10.83
N TRP A 235 9.96 -6.87 10.90
CA TRP A 235 9.45 -6.16 9.74
C TRP A 235 10.49 -5.97 8.63
N TRP A 236 11.69 -5.55 9.01
CA TRP A 236 12.74 -5.28 8.03
C TRP A 236 13.26 -6.56 7.35
N GLU A 237 13.35 -7.66 8.09
CA GLU A 237 13.70 -8.96 7.51
C GLU A 237 12.64 -9.45 6.54
N LEU A 238 11.37 -9.20 6.85
CA LEU A 238 10.27 -9.55 5.97
C LEU A 238 10.30 -8.72 4.68
N ALA A 239 10.49 -7.39 4.80
CA ALA A 239 10.45 -6.46 3.67
C ALA A 239 11.67 -6.58 2.75
N PHE A 240 12.87 -6.80 3.32
CA PHE A 240 14.15 -6.73 2.62
C PHE A 240 14.96 -8.03 2.65
N GLY A 241 14.47 -9.06 3.34
CA GLY A 241 15.14 -10.35 3.44
C GLY A 241 16.54 -10.22 4.05
N ARG A 242 17.52 -10.91 3.45
CA ARG A 242 18.93 -10.91 3.91
C ARG A 242 19.58 -9.52 3.93
N PHE A 243 19.04 -8.55 3.23
CA PHE A 243 19.62 -7.20 3.18
C PHE A 243 19.38 -6.42 4.46
N ALA A 244 18.32 -6.74 5.22
CA ALA A 244 18.05 -6.12 6.51
C ALA A 244 19.16 -6.36 7.54
N THR A 245 19.91 -7.45 7.40
CA THR A 245 21.02 -7.85 8.30
C THR A 245 22.40 -7.52 7.73
N ALA A 246 22.48 -6.92 6.54
CA ALA A 246 23.73 -6.64 5.84
C ALA A 246 24.36 -5.27 6.20
N GLY A 247 23.89 -4.62 7.27
CA GLY A 247 24.41 -3.32 7.70
C GLY A 247 23.97 -2.13 6.84
N VAL A 248 22.99 -2.33 5.95
CA VAL A 248 22.39 -1.27 5.13
C VAL A 248 21.19 -0.67 5.85
N ALA A 249 21.14 0.65 5.97
CA ALA A 249 20.03 1.34 6.63
C ALA A 249 18.68 1.07 5.92
N ALA A 250 17.60 0.92 6.69
CA ALA A 250 16.27 0.65 6.14
C ALA A 250 15.79 1.71 5.14
N ASP A 251 16.12 2.97 5.37
CA ASP A 251 15.80 4.08 4.46
C ASP A 251 16.48 3.94 3.09
N VAL A 252 17.71 3.43 3.07
CA VAL A 252 18.44 3.16 1.82
C VAL A 252 17.80 1.99 1.07
N LEU A 253 17.46 0.91 1.79
CA LEU A 253 16.78 -0.25 1.21
C LEU A 253 15.42 0.13 0.62
N ASP A 254 14.62 0.92 1.34
CA ASP A 254 13.32 1.42 0.89
C ASP A 254 13.48 2.36 -0.32
N ALA A 255 14.46 3.25 -0.31
CA ALA A 255 14.75 4.16 -1.41
C ALA A 255 15.13 3.39 -2.69
N VAL A 256 16.04 2.41 -2.60
CA VAL A 256 16.44 1.58 -3.75
C VAL A 256 15.27 0.73 -4.23
N ARG A 257 14.50 0.13 -3.34
CA ARG A 257 13.27 -0.63 -3.66
C ARG A 257 12.29 0.23 -4.45
N THR A 258 12.03 1.44 -3.98
CA THR A 258 11.07 2.38 -4.61
C THR A 258 11.61 2.91 -5.93
N ALA A 259 12.89 3.27 -6.00
CA ALA A 259 13.53 3.69 -7.25
C ALA A 259 13.50 2.58 -8.30
N THR A 260 13.72 1.32 -7.89
CA THR A 260 13.62 0.15 -8.78
C THR A 260 12.22 0.02 -9.38
N LEU A 261 11.16 0.20 -8.58
CA LEU A 261 9.78 0.20 -9.07
C LEU A 261 9.57 1.29 -10.12
N LEU A 262 10.00 2.52 -9.83
CA LEU A 262 9.76 3.67 -10.71
C LEU A 262 10.54 3.56 -12.02
N VAL A 263 11.85 3.30 -11.94
CA VAL A 263 12.71 3.17 -13.13
C VAL A 263 12.29 1.95 -13.96
N GLY A 264 12.01 0.83 -13.30
CA GLY A 264 11.55 -0.39 -13.98
C GLY A 264 10.22 -0.21 -14.72
N ASN A 265 9.40 0.76 -14.32
CA ASN A 265 8.19 1.18 -15.06
C ASN A 265 8.42 2.34 -16.04
N GLY A 266 9.70 2.64 -16.40
CA GLY A 266 10.06 3.62 -17.42
C GLY A 266 10.08 5.07 -16.92
N ILE A 267 10.06 5.34 -15.61
CA ILE A 267 10.18 6.69 -15.05
C ILE A 267 11.65 7.04 -14.93
N ALA A 268 12.13 7.93 -15.80
CA ALA A 268 13.51 8.42 -15.75
C ALA A 268 13.67 9.56 -14.72
N PRO A 269 14.87 9.73 -14.09
CA PRO A 269 15.18 10.87 -13.24
C PRO A 269 15.03 12.18 -14.02
N ALA A 270 14.31 13.17 -13.45
CA ALA A 270 14.07 14.47 -14.05
C ALA A 270 14.03 15.58 -12.98
N ALA A 271 13.97 16.84 -13.43
CA ALA A 271 13.91 17.97 -12.49
C ALA A 271 12.53 18.12 -11.82
N ARG A 272 11.46 17.68 -12.48
CA ARG A 272 10.06 17.89 -12.04
C ARG A 272 9.23 16.62 -12.22
N GLY A 273 8.00 16.65 -11.70
CA GLY A 273 7.03 15.56 -11.83
C GLY A 273 7.53 14.25 -11.21
N ALA A 274 7.08 13.11 -11.73
CA ALA A 274 7.45 11.77 -11.26
C ALA A 274 8.97 11.53 -11.24
N GLY A 275 9.71 12.05 -12.23
CA GLY A 275 11.18 11.99 -12.27
C GLY A 275 11.84 12.83 -11.17
N GLY A 276 11.24 13.94 -10.78
CA GLY A 276 11.68 14.77 -9.64
C GLY A 276 11.44 14.05 -8.31
N VAL A 277 10.33 13.32 -8.18
CA VAL A 277 10.07 12.44 -7.03
C VAL A 277 11.14 11.35 -6.94
N LEU A 278 11.46 10.70 -8.05
CA LEU A 278 12.53 9.68 -8.12
C LEU A 278 13.88 10.24 -7.65
N ARG A 279 14.29 11.43 -8.11
CA ARG A 279 15.52 12.09 -7.64
C ARG A 279 15.52 12.35 -6.13
N ARG A 280 14.39 12.78 -5.59
CA ARG A 280 14.24 13.00 -4.14
C ARG A 280 14.36 11.69 -3.37
N ILE A 281 13.78 10.59 -3.84
CA ILE A 281 13.92 9.27 -3.23
C ILE A 281 15.38 8.83 -3.26
N LEU A 282 16.05 8.94 -4.40
CA LEU A 282 17.46 8.58 -4.53
C LEU A 282 18.39 9.47 -3.68
N SER A 283 17.93 10.66 -3.25
CA SER A 283 18.72 11.50 -2.36
C SER A 283 18.99 10.89 -0.98
N ALA A 284 18.21 9.91 -0.58
CA ALA A 284 18.44 9.15 0.65
C ALA A 284 19.54 8.07 0.51
N VAL A 285 20.05 7.82 -0.71
CA VAL A 285 21.07 6.80 -0.97
C VAL A 285 22.44 7.47 -1.06
N PRO A 286 23.32 7.33 -0.06
CA PRO A 286 24.73 7.76 -0.15
C PRO A 286 25.47 6.90 -1.19
N VAL A 287 26.53 7.45 -1.77
CA VAL A 287 27.29 6.79 -2.84
C VAL A 287 27.95 5.49 -2.37
N ASP A 288 28.37 5.45 -1.11
CA ASP A 288 29.05 4.35 -0.43
C ASP A 288 28.12 3.46 0.44
N ALA A 289 26.80 3.75 0.43
CA ALA A 289 25.86 3.17 1.40
C ALA A 289 25.53 1.69 1.19
N ALA A 290 25.96 1.08 0.09
CA ALA A 290 25.60 -0.29 -0.19
C ALA A 290 26.85 -1.18 -0.30
N PRO A 291 27.34 -1.76 0.83
CA PRO A 291 28.48 -2.69 0.81
C PRO A 291 28.31 -3.85 -0.18
N LEU A 292 27.05 -4.21 -0.48
CA LEU A 292 26.70 -5.28 -1.41
C LEU A 292 26.54 -4.80 -2.87
N GLY A 293 26.71 -3.49 -3.13
CA GLY A 293 26.43 -2.85 -4.41
C GLY A 293 24.95 -2.59 -4.68
N VAL A 294 24.66 -1.45 -5.28
CA VAL A 294 23.28 -1.02 -5.61
C VAL A 294 22.61 -2.01 -6.57
N SER A 295 23.34 -2.52 -7.56
CA SER A 295 22.83 -3.50 -8.53
C SER A 295 22.26 -4.77 -7.90
N THR A 296 22.85 -5.24 -6.79
CA THR A 296 22.37 -6.41 -6.05
C THR A 296 20.99 -6.13 -5.39
N LEU A 297 20.84 -4.95 -4.80
CA LEU A 297 19.57 -4.51 -4.22
C LEU A 297 18.49 -4.32 -5.29
N VAL A 298 18.87 -3.70 -6.42
CA VAL A 298 17.99 -3.51 -7.58
C VAL A 298 17.51 -4.84 -8.12
N ARG A 299 18.40 -5.82 -8.32
CA ARG A 299 18.03 -7.15 -8.82
C ARG A 299 16.98 -7.83 -7.92
N ALA A 300 17.17 -7.78 -6.60
CA ALA A 300 16.23 -8.37 -5.65
C ALA A 300 14.88 -7.65 -5.66
N SER A 301 14.89 -6.32 -5.65
CA SER A 301 13.67 -5.50 -5.68
C SER A 301 12.91 -5.67 -7.00
N HIS A 302 13.62 -5.72 -8.13
CA HIS A 302 13.05 -5.97 -9.45
C HIS A 302 12.34 -7.32 -9.50
N GLY A 303 12.98 -8.38 -8.97
CA GLY A 303 12.37 -9.71 -8.87
C GLY A 303 11.07 -9.70 -8.05
N PHE A 304 11.02 -8.95 -6.96
CA PHE A 304 9.79 -8.77 -6.17
C PHE A 304 8.69 -8.05 -6.97
N TRP A 305 9.01 -6.91 -7.60
CA TRP A 305 8.02 -6.13 -8.35
C TRP A 305 7.47 -6.88 -9.56
N SER A 306 8.29 -7.68 -10.21
CA SER A 306 7.89 -8.53 -11.36
C SER A 306 6.81 -9.56 -11.01
N LEU A 307 6.58 -9.87 -9.73
CA LEU A 307 5.48 -10.75 -9.30
C LEU A 307 4.10 -10.10 -9.48
N THR A 308 4.03 -8.79 -9.47
CA THR A 308 2.76 -8.04 -9.51
C THR A 308 2.42 -7.55 -10.92
N SER A 309 3.43 -7.06 -11.65
CA SER A 309 3.25 -6.56 -13.01
C SER A 309 4.54 -6.72 -13.83
N PRO A 310 4.45 -6.85 -15.18
CA PRO A 310 5.62 -6.80 -16.04
C PRO A 310 6.33 -5.46 -15.85
N MET A 311 7.65 -5.52 -15.68
CA MET A 311 8.52 -4.35 -15.66
C MET A 311 8.88 -3.96 -17.10
N ALA A 312 8.85 -2.66 -17.42
CA ALA A 312 9.17 -2.17 -18.76
C ALA A 312 10.68 -2.27 -19.09
N LEU A 313 11.54 -2.14 -18.05
CA LEU A 313 12.98 -2.26 -18.21
C LEU A 313 13.51 -3.47 -17.43
N PRO A 314 14.49 -4.21 -18.00
CA PRO A 314 15.15 -5.30 -17.29
C PRO A 314 16.05 -4.75 -16.15
N TRP A 315 16.28 -5.56 -15.13
CA TRP A 315 16.98 -5.11 -13.91
C TRP A 315 18.39 -4.52 -14.17
N PRO A 316 19.21 -4.95 -15.16
CA PRO A 316 20.52 -4.33 -15.40
C PRO A 316 20.40 -2.87 -15.87
N GLU A 317 19.44 -2.59 -16.74
CA GLU A 317 19.16 -1.20 -17.18
C GLU A 317 18.64 -0.33 -16.02
N VAL A 318 17.78 -0.90 -15.19
CA VAL A 318 17.29 -0.22 -13.98
C VAL A 318 18.46 0.11 -13.04
N ALA A 319 19.36 -0.84 -12.80
CA ALA A 319 20.55 -0.62 -11.98
C ALA A 319 21.45 0.48 -12.56
N PHE A 320 21.73 0.44 -13.86
CA PHE A 320 22.53 1.46 -14.54
C PHE A 320 21.94 2.87 -14.37
N VAL A 321 20.63 3.04 -14.55
CA VAL A 321 19.98 4.35 -14.39
C VAL A 321 20.09 4.85 -12.95
N ILE A 322 19.87 3.98 -11.96
CA ILE A 322 19.93 4.32 -10.54
C ILE A 322 21.35 4.69 -10.13
N GLU A 323 22.34 3.87 -10.46
CA GLU A 323 23.75 4.10 -10.15
C GLU A 323 24.26 5.39 -10.78
N ARG A 324 23.93 5.63 -12.04
CA ARG A 324 24.30 6.88 -12.74
C ARG A 324 23.73 8.12 -12.05
N GLU A 325 22.47 8.07 -11.57
CA GLU A 325 21.86 9.22 -10.87
C GLU A 325 22.48 9.45 -9.49
N ILE A 326 22.86 8.38 -8.77
CA ILE A 326 23.55 8.49 -7.49
C ILE A 326 24.92 9.16 -7.70
N HIS A 327 25.75 8.67 -8.65
CA HIS A 327 27.08 9.23 -8.94
C HIS A 327 27.04 10.68 -9.48
N ARG A 328 26.03 11.00 -10.30
CA ARG A 328 25.86 12.37 -10.79
C ARG A 328 25.74 13.40 -9.65
N ARG A 329 25.11 13.02 -8.57
CA ARG A 329 24.95 13.89 -7.39
C ARG A 329 26.26 14.12 -6.66
N ASP A 330 27.10 13.13 -6.58
CA ASP A 330 28.41 13.21 -5.94
C ASP A 330 29.30 14.26 -6.62
N VAL A 331 29.39 14.18 -7.95
CA VAL A 331 30.15 15.16 -8.75
C VAL A 331 29.60 16.58 -8.54
N THR A 332 28.26 16.75 -8.47
CA THR A 332 27.66 18.07 -8.28
C THR A 332 27.93 18.62 -6.86
N SER A 333 27.94 17.75 -5.84
CA SER A 333 28.25 18.12 -4.46
C SER A 333 29.73 18.47 -4.28
N ALA A 334 30.62 17.74 -4.93
CA ALA A 334 32.06 18.00 -4.90
C ALA A 334 32.45 19.34 -5.60
N THR A 335 31.69 19.71 -6.65
CA THR A 335 31.95 20.95 -7.41
C THR A 335 31.40 22.20 -6.68
N SER A 336 30.53 22.03 -5.69
CA SER A 336 29.96 23.12 -4.88
C SER A 336 30.76 23.45 -3.62
N LEU A 337 31.87 22.79 -3.37
CA LEU A 337 32.78 23.19 -2.30
C LEU A 337 33.43 24.53 -2.67
N PRO A 338 33.39 25.55 -1.78
CA PRO A 338 34.05 26.84 -2.06
C PRO A 338 35.53 26.57 -2.23
N LEU A 339 36.09 27.08 -3.34
CA LEU A 339 37.54 27.11 -3.54
C LEU A 339 38.20 27.71 -2.29
N PRO A 340 39.30 27.14 -1.76
CA PRO A 340 40.02 27.73 -0.65
C PRO A 340 40.43 29.14 -1.07
N ARG A 341 40.02 30.15 -0.27
CA ARG A 341 40.47 31.53 -0.46
C ARG A 341 41.99 31.52 -0.37
N SER A 342 42.66 31.77 -1.48
CA SER A 342 44.10 32.01 -1.50
C SER A 342 44.37 33.22 -0.63
N SER A 343 44.97 32.99 0.54
CA SER A 343 45.51 34.05 1.38
C SER A 343 46.81 34.53 0.72
N TRP A 344 46.70 35.43 -0.24
CA TRP A 344 47.82 36.29 -0.59
C TRP A 344 47.74 37.49 0.34
N SER A 345 48.55 37.45 1.40
CA SER A 345 48.87 38.61 2.17
C SER A 345 49.92 39.41 1.41
N ASP A 346 49.56 40.54 0.84
CA ASP A 346 50.50 41.58 0.48
C ASP A 346 51.15 42.10 1.74
N ARG A 347 52.42 41.81 1.89
CA ARG A 347 53.32 42.59 2.75
C ARG A 347 54.01 43.64 1.85
N THR A 348 53.66 44.89 2.05
CA THR A 348 54.57 46.03 2.00
C THR A 348 54.06 47.07 2.94
#